data_5368acd405274499431234056dd86467
#
_entry.id   5368acd405274499431234056dd86467
#
_cell.length_a   1.000
_cell.length_b   1.000
_cell.length_c   1.000
_cell.angle_alpha   90.00
_cell.angle_beta   90.00
_cell.angle_gamma   90.00
#
_symmetry.space_group_name_H-M   'P 1'
#
loop_
_entity.id
_entity.type
_entity.pdbx_description
1 polymer ?
#
loop_
_entity_poly.entity_id
_entity_poly.type
_entity_poly.pdbx_seq_one_letter_code
_entity_poly.pdbx_strand_id
1 'polypeptide(L)'
;MSEIDLKRFFLEQVKLFENFPADKVEEIVIKSRLATYEGNEAILETGDEGHAIGVVISGHAEISMTDNTGTRSVIAQLEAGDVFGVMSLLTGDRIVADVIAGNRCFVLMIPQDVFNSHILTNPKAVGY
;
A
#
# COMPACT_ATOMS: atom_id res chain seq x y z
N MET A 1 -4.40 17.10 -7.68
CA MET A 1 -2.96 17.06 -7.35
C MET A 1 -2.18 17.02 -8.64
N SER A 2 -1.19 17.89 -8.80
CA SER A 2 -0.37 17.91 -10.00
C SER A 2 0.66 16.77 -9.96
N GLU A 3 1.26 16.46 -11.10
CA GLU A 3 2.31 15.46 -11.22
C GLU A 3 3.50 15.80 -10.32
N ILE A 4 3.87 17.07 -10.25
CA ILE A 4 4.97 17.54 -9.39
C ILE A 4 4.64 17.35 -7.91
N ASP A 5 3.42 17.65 -7.51
CA ASP A 5 2.99 17.47 -6.13
C ASP A 5 2.95 16.01 -5.73
N LEU A 6 2.52 15.16 -6.66
CA LEU A 6 2.46 13.72 -6.44
C LEU A 6 3.87 13.15 -6.26
N LYS A 7 4.81 13.56 -7.10
CA LYS A 7 6.20 13.14 -7.01
C LYS A 7 6.82 13.57 -5.67
N ARG A 8 6.57 14.82 -5.26
CA ARG A 8 7.04 15.33 -3.95
C ARG A 8 6.45 14.51 -2.81
N PHE A 9 5.16 14.19 -2.90
CA PHE A 9 4.50 13.38 -1.88
C PHE A 9 5.23 12.05 -1.70
N PHE A 10 5.53 11.34 -2.79
CA PHE A 10 6.19 10.04 -2.71
C PHE A 10 7.61 10.14 -2.16
N LEU A 11 8.32 11.21 -2.46
CA LEU A 11 9.69 11.40 -1.98
C LEU A 11 9.73 11.81 -0.50
N GLU A 12 8.78 12.61 -0.04
CA GLU A 12 8.82 13.21 1.29
C GLU A 12 7.92 12.54 2.32
N GLN A 13 6.80 11.96 1.90
CA GLN A 13 5.76 11.48 2.80
C GLN A 13 5.70 9.96 2.92
N VAL A 14 6.32 9.24 1.98
CA VAL A 14 6.25 7.78 1.97
C VAL A 14 7.55 7.21 2.50
N LYS A 15 7.48 6.65 3.71
CA LYS A 15 8.65 6.14 4.41
C LYS A 15 9.35 5.01 3.64
N LEU A 16 8.58 4.21 2.91
CA LEU A 16 9.13 3.14 2.08
C LEU A 16 10.17 3.65 1.08
N PHE A 17 10.00 4.89 0.58
CA PHE A 17 10.87 5.47 -0.44
C PHE A 17 11.97 6.36 0.13
N GLU A 18 12.10 6.42 1.44
CA GLU A 18 13.03 7.32 2.14
C GLU A 18 14.47 7.16 1.68
N ASN A 19 14.89 5.94 1.38
CA ASN A 19 16.26 5.63 0.99
C ASN A 19 16.44 5.41 -0.51
N PHE A 20 15.44 5.80 -1.30
CA PHE A 20 15.50 5.62 -2.76
C PHE A 20 15.89 6.94 -3.44
N PRO A 21 16.70 6.87 -4.50
CA PRO A 21 16.93 8.04 -5.36
C PRO A 21 15.62 8.49 -6.02
N ALA A 22 15.49 9.77 -6.30
CA ALA A 22 14.27 10.33 -6.89
C ALA A 22 13.88 9.68 -8.22
N ASP A 23 14.87 9.38 -9.06
CA ASP A 23 14.62 8.73 -10.35
C ASP A 23 14.08 7.31 -10.20
N LYS A 24 14.51 6.60 -9.15
CA LYS A 24 14.01 5.26 -8.86
C LYS A 24 12.56 5.29 -8.39
N VAL A 25 12.22 6.25 -7.53
CA VAL A 25 10.85 6.44 -7.07
C VAL A 25 9.93 6.76 -8.26
N GLU A 26 10.37 7.64 -9.15
CA GLU A 26 9.63 7.99 -10.35
C GLU A 26 9.36 6.76 -11.23
N GLU A 27 10.37 5.91 -11.42
CA GLU A 27 10.23 4.68 -12.19
C GLU A 27 9.20 3.73 -11.57
N ILE A 28 9.23 3.56 -10.25
CA ILE A 28 8.25 2.73 -9.54
C ILE A 28 6.85 3.27 -9.73
N VAL A 29 6.66 4.59 -9.57
CA VAL A 29 5.35 5.22 -9.69
C VAL A 29 4.79 5.07 -11.10
N ILE A 30 5.62 5.27 -12.12
CA ILE A 30 5.21 5.14 -13.52
C ILE A 30 4.74 3.72 -13.83
N LYS A 31 5.36 2.71 -13.24
CA LYS A 31 5.04 1.29 -13.46
C LYS A 31 3.90 0.79 -12.57
N SER A 32 3.36 1.65 -11.72
CA SER A 32 2.27 1.33 -10.80
C SER A 32 0.98 1.98 -11.29
N ARG A 33 -0.15 1.71 -10.62
CA ARG A 33 -1.41 2.34 -11.00
C ARG A 33 -2.04 3.05 -9.81
N LEU A 34 -2.71 4.15 -10.12
CA LEU A 34 -3.51 4.88 -9.15
C LEU A 34 -4.92 4.30 -9.13
N ALA A 35 -5.48 4.15 -7.95
CA ALA A 35 -6.82 3.64 -7.77
C ALA A 35 -7.55 4.51 -6.75
N THR A 36 -8.86 4.66 -6.95
CA THR A 36 -9.73 5.39 -6.03
C THR A 36 -10.73 4.43 -5.44
N TYR A 37 -10.91 4.51 -4.12
CA TYR A 37 -11.89 3.71 -3.40
C TYR A 37 -12.81 4.64 -2.62
N GLU A 38 -14.11 4.34 -2.64
CA GLU A 38 -15.08 5.08 -1.85
C GLU A 38 -15.16 4.52 -0.43
N GLY A 39 -15.69 5.30 0.49
CA GLY A 39 -15.82 4.85 1.87
C GLY A 39 -16.54 3.50 1.96
N ASN A 40 -16.05 2.63 2.81
CA ASN A 40 -16.53 1.26 3.05
C ASN A 40 -16.18 0.25 1.95
N GLU A 41 -15.51 0.67 0.87
CA GLU A 41 -15.03 -0.30 -0.12
C GLU A 41 -13.81 -1.06 0.42
N ALA A 42 -13.75 -2.36 0.12
CA ALA A 42 -12.60 -3.18 0.44
C ALA A 42 -11.50 -2.93 -0.60
N ILE A 43 -10.33 -2.56 -0.12
CA ILE A 43 -9.13 -2.40 -0.95
C ILE A 43 -8.43 -3.74 -1.07
N LEU A 44 -8.32 -4.47 0.04
CA LEU A 44 -7.87 -5.86 0.09
C LEU A 44 -8.85 -6.64 0.94
N GLU A 45 -9.04 -7.92 0.59
CA GLU A 45 -9.93 -8.80 1.34
C GLU A 45 -9.17 -10.02 1.86
N THR A 46 -9.51 -10.43 3.07
CA THR A 46 -8.96 -11.63 3.70
C THR A 46 -9.20 -12.84 2.79
N GLY A 47 -8.16 -13.63 2.57
CA GLY A 47 -8.23 -14.81 1.73
C GLY A 47 -7.83 -14.59 0.28
N ASP A 48 -7.71 -13.34 -0.16
CA ASP A 48 -7.24 -13.03 -1.50
C ASP A 48 -5.73 -13.29 -1.63
N GLU A 49 -5.31 -13.58 -2.85
CA GLU A 49 -3.88 -13.64 -3.14
C GLU A 49 -3.33 -12.23 -3.20
N GLY A 50 -2.12 -12.04 -2.69
CA GLY A 50 -1.45 -10.74 -2.76
C GLY A 50 -0.81 -10.54 -4.13
N HIS A 51 -1.25 -9.50 -4.86
CA HIS A 51 -0.72 -9.16 -6.18
C HIS A 51 -0.05 -7.79 -6.24
N ALA A 52 -0.23 -6.99 -5.22
CA ALA A 52 0.30 -5.63 -5.17
C ALA A 52 0.40 -5.15 -3.73
N ILE A 53 1.27 -4.19 -3.50
CA ILE A 53 1.24 -3.43 -2.25
C ILE A 53 0.58 -2.09 -2.52
N GLY A 54 -0.01 -1.49 -1.49
CA GLY A 54 -0.67 -0.21 -1.60
C GLY A 54 0.04 0.87 -0.80
N VAL A 55 0.00 2.10 -1.32
CA VAL A 55 0.45 3.29 -0.61
C VAL A 55 -0.71 4.26 -0.57
N VAL A 56 -1.13 4.66 0.62
CA VAL A 56 -2.22 5.63 0.76
C VAL A 56 -1.68 7.01 0.40
N ILE A 57 -2.30 7.65 -0.60
CA ILE A 57 -1.93 8.99 -1.04
C ILE A 57 -2.79 10.03 -0.32
N SER A 58 -4.10 9.80 -0.25
CA SER A 58 -5.03 10.67 0.46
C SER A 58 -6.18 9.86 1.02
N GLY A 59 -6.88 10.42 2.00
CA GLY A 59 -7.92 9.72 2.73
C GLY A 59 -7.33 8.85 3.83
N HIS A 60 -8.15 7.95 4.36
CA HIS A 60 -7.68 6.99 5.36
C HIS A 60 -8.35 5.65 5.14
N ALA A 61 -7.70 4.60 5.63
CA ALA A 61 -8.25 3.24 5.57
C ALA A 61 -8.02 2.55 6.90
N GLU A 62 -8.70 1.42 7.09
CA GLU A 62 -8.62 0.64 8.31
C GLU A 62 -8.24 -0.78 7.99
N ILE A 63 -7.34 -1.35 8.79
CA ILE A 63 -7.04 -2.77 8.74
C ILE A 63 -7.92 -3.44 9.79
N SER A 64 -8.69 -4.42 9.38
CA SER A 64 -9.62 -5.10 10.29
C SER A 64 -9.53 -6.62 10.13
N MET A 65 -9.84 -7.33 11.20
CA MET A 65 -9.93 -8.79 11.21
C MET A 65 -11.29 -9.20 11.76
N THR A 66 -11.80 -10.30 11.22
CA THR A 66 -13.07 -10.89 11.65
C THR A 66 -12.75 -12.19 12.37
N ASP A 67 -13.28 -12.35 13.59
CA ASP A 67 -13.06 -13.55 14.40
C ASP A 67 -14.03 -14.66 14.02
N ASN A 68 -13.94 -15.81 14.72
CA ASN A 68 -14.78 -16.97 14.47
C ASN A 68 -16.26 -16.74 14.70
N THR A 69 -16.61 -15.69 15.44
CA THR A 69 -18.02 -15.34 15.71
C THR A 69 -18.58 -14.35 14.71
N GLY A 70 -17.77 -13.91 13.75
CA GLY A 70 -18.17 -12.91 12.77
C GLY A 70 -17.99 -11.48 13.25
N THR A 71 -17.38 -11.27 14.41
CA THR A 71 -17.14 -9.93 14.93
C THR A 71 -15.89 -9.32 14.28
N ARG A 72 -16.08 -8.14 13.69
CA ARG A 72 -14.99 -7.40 13.06
C ARG A 72 -14.35 -6.44 14.06
N SER A 73 -13.03 -6.43 14.10
CA SER A 73 -12.26 -5.52 14.94
C SER A 73 -11.26 -4.76 14.09
N VAL A 74 -11.20 -3.44 14.26
CA VAL A 74 -10.19 -2.60 13.62
C VAL A 74 -8.89 -2.75 14.41
N ILE A 75 -7.83 -3.21 13.73
CA ILE A 75 -6.55 -3.45 14.39
C ILE A 75 -5.52 -2.38 14.08
N ALA A 76 -5.73 -1.58 13.03
CA ALA A 76 -4.82 -0.48 12.69
C ALA A 76 -5.51 0.52 11.79
N GLN A 77 -4.99 1.74 11.79
CA GLN A 77 -5.42 2.82 10.90
C GLN A 77 -4.31 3.11 9.91
N LEU A 78 -4.69 3.40 8.67
CA LEU A 78 -3.76 3.78 7.61
C LEU A 78 -4.04 5.21 7.18
N GLU A 79 -3.00 6.03 7.19
CA GLU A 79 -3.07 7.43 6.80
C GLU A 79 -2.20 7.67 5.57
N ALA A 80 -2.25 8.90 5.03
CA ALA A 80 -1.43 9.26 3.88
C ALA A 80 0.05 8.96 4.15
N GLY A 81 0.69 8.27 3.22
CA GLY A 81 2.09 7.83 3.34
C GLY A 81 2.26 6.41 3.84
N ASP A 82 1.23 5.81 4.42
CA ASP A 82 1.31 4.45 4.94
C ASP A 82 1.23 3.40 3.82
N VAL A 83 1.91 2.29 4.03
CA VAL A 83 2.01 1.18 3.08
C VAL A 83 1.31 -0.04 3.66
N PHE A 84 0.62 -0.79 2.81
CA PHE A 84 -0.08 -2.01 3.24
C PHE A 84 0.07 -3.13 2.21
N GLY A 85 -0.15 -4.37 2.65
CA GLY A 85 -0.11 -5.54 1.78
C GLY A 85 1.29 -6.14 1.57
N VAL A 86 2.30 -5.66 2.28
CA VAL A 86 3.70 -6.08 2.09
C VAL A 86 3.92 -7.54 2.49
N MET A 87 3.35 -7.96 3.62
CA MET A 87 3.63 -9.30 4.16
C MET A 87 3.23 -10.41 3.21
N SER A 88 2.08 -10.27 2.55
CA SER A 88 1.61 -11.26 1.59
C SER A 88 2.57 -11.45 0.43
N LEU A 89 3.17 -10.38 -0.05
CA LEU A 89 4.16 -10.46 -1.14
C LEU A 89 5.48 -11.06 -0.67
N LEU A 90 5.88 -10.79 0.58
CA LEU A 90 7.13 -11.32 1.12
C LEU A 90 7.05 -12.82 1.44
N THR A 91 5.92 -13.28 1.98
CA THR A 91 5.76 -14.64 2.44
C THR A 91 5.10 -15.57 1.42
N GLY A 92 4.38 -15.01 0.46
CA GLY A 92 3.55 -15.80 -0.45
C GLY A 92 2.22 -16.23 0.16
N ASP A 93 1.94 -15.84 1.40
CA ASP A 93 0.69 -16.18 2.08
C ASP A 93 -0.45 -15.31 1.57
N ARG A 94 -1.68 -15.81 1.75
CA ARG A 94 -2.87 -15.03 1.41
C ARG A 94 -3.03 -13.85 2.36
N ILE A 95 -3.80 -12.86 1.93
CA ILE A 95 -4.16 -11.69 2.74
C ILE A 95 -4.86 -12.17 4.01
N VAL A 96 -4.41 -11.72 5.18
CA VAL A 96 -4.92 -12.20 6.48
C VAL A 96 -5.84 -11.19 7.15
N ALA A 97 -5.97 -9.98 6.62
CA ALA A 97 -6.83 -8.95 7.18
C ALA A 97 -7.41 -8.12 6.06
N ASP A 98 -8.60 -7.58 6.28
CA ASP A 98 -9.24 -6.68 5.32
C ASP A 98 -8.62 -5.30 5.41
N VAL A 99 -8.47 -4.61 4.28
CA VAL A 99 -8.14 -3.19 4.24
C VAL A 99 -9.36 -2.49 3.64
N ILE A 100 -10.04 -1.67 4.44
CA ILE A 100 -11.31 -1.04 4.09
C ILE A 100 -11.10 0.47 4.05
N ALA A 101 -11.53 1.11 2.97
CA ALA A 101 -11.49 2.57 2.88
C ALA A 101 -12.43 3.18 3.92
N GLY A 102 -11.93 4.09 4.76
CA GLY A 102 -12.74 4.79 5.76
C GLY A 102 -13.49 5.97 5.19
N ASN A 103 -12.92 6.56 4.13
CA ASN A 103 -13.53 7.61 3.33
C ASN A 103 -13.01 7.43 1.90
N ARG A 104 -13.22 8.43 1.04
CA ARG A 104 -12.64 8.34 -0.31
C ARG A 104 -11.11 8.31 -0.19
N CYS A 105 -10.52 7.22 -0.69
CA CYS A 105 -9.08 7.00 -0.65
C CYS A 105 -8.49 7.01 -2.05
N PHE A 106 -7.36 7.70 -2.18
CA PHE A 106 -6.50 7.62 -3.35
C PHE A 106 -5.31 6.75 -2.97
N VAL A 107 -5.05 5.70 -3.74
CA VAL A 107 -4.04 4.69 -3.42
C VAL A 107 -3.17 4.42 -4.64
N LEU A 108 -1.86 4.33 -4.44
CA LEU A 108 -0.96 3.82 -5.48
C LEU A 108 -0.84 2.31 -5.26
N MET A 109 -1.18 1.53 -6.28
CA MET A 109 -1.04 0.07 -6.24
C MET A 109 0.20 -0.33 -7.01
N ILE A 110 1.21 -0.85 -6.31
CA ILE A 110 2.49 -1.25 -6.88
C ILE A 110 2.43 -2.75 -7.14
N PRO A 111 2.50 -3.19 -8.42
CA PRO A 111 2.39 -4.62 -8.73
C PRO A 111 3.53 -5.44 -8.16
N GLN A 112 3.30 -6.72 -7.97
CA GLN A 112 4.27 -7.65 -7.40
C GLN A 112 5.58 -7.67 -8.17
N ASP A 113 5.55 -7.64 -9.49
CA ASP A 113 6.76 -7.64 -10.30
C ASP A 113 7.61 -6.38 -10.10
N VAL A 114 6.97 -5.23 -9.94
CA VAL A 114 7.66 -3.97 -9.64
C VAL A 114 8.24 -4.01 -8.22
N PHE A 115 7.46 -4.52 -7.27
CA PHE A 115 7.94 -4.71 -5.90
C PHE A 115 9.19 -5.60 -5.88
N ASN A 116 9.14 -6.73 -6.56
CA ASN A 116 10.25 -7.68 -6.59
C ASN A 116 11.49 -7.09 -7.25
N SER A 117 11.34 -6.39 -8.38
CA SER A 117 12.49 -5.93 -9.15
C SER A 117 13.07 -4.61 -8.67
N HIS A 118 12.27 -3.76 -8.01
CA HIS A 118 12.69 -2.40 -7.67
C HIS A 118 12.77 -2.13 -6.17
N ILE A 119 11.95 -2.79 -5.38
CA ILE A 119 11.87 -2.53 -3.94
C ILE A 119 12.58 -3.62 -3.15
N LEU A 120 12.26 -4.88 -3.41
CA LEU A 120 12.81 -6.01 -2.67
C LEU A 120 14.33 -6.14 -2.85
N THR A 121 14.86 -5.68 -3.96
CA THR A 121 16.29 -5.68 -4.24
C THR A 121 17.07 -4.60 -3.49
N ASN A 122 16.38 -3.69 -2.81
CA ASN A 122 16.99 -2.64 -2.00
C ASN A 122 16.95 -3.05 -0.53
N PRO A 123 18.08 -3.47 0.10
CA PRO A 123 18.05 -3.94 1.50
C PRO A 123 17.52 -2.90 2.48
N LYS A 124 17.78 -1.61 2.22
CA LYS A 124 17.32 -0.53 3.11
C LYS A 124 15.80 -0.38 3.09
N ALA A 125 15.16 -0.67 1.95
CA ALA A 125 13.71 -0.55 1.83
C ALA A 125 12.98 -1.63 2.62
N VAL A 126 13.59 -2.81 2.82
CA VAL A 126 12.96 -3.92 3.54
C VAL A 126 13.50 -4.09 4.97
N GLY A 127 14.19 -3.09 5.48
CA GLY A 127 14.54 -3.04 6.90
C GLY A 127 15.87 -3.69 7.30
N TYR A 128 16.75 -3.88 6.38
CA TYR A 128 18.08 -4.41 6.69
C TYR A 128 19.09 -3.33 7.01
#